data_452a0c477c19f528d9888d3a022897a6
#
_entry.id   452a0c477c19f528d9888d3a022897a6
#
_cell.length_a   1.000
_cell.length_b   1.000
_cell.length_c   1.000
_cell.angle_alpha   90.00
_cell.angle_beta   90.00
_cell.angle_gamma   90.00
#
_symmetry.space_group_name_H-M   'P 1'
#
loop_
_entity.id
_entity.type
_entity.pdbx_description
1 polymer ?
#
loop_
_entity_poly.entity_id
_entity_poly.type
_entity_poly.pdbx_seq_one_letter_code
_entity_poly.pdbx_strand_id
1 'polypeptide(L)'
;MSDRPSAVIRAEPDAYDMAKERLMGRQAAGHGFLRAAVDARGDAPIHGLTSDEAGARGFAGIVGGIDPAARVEAIPYDHLSRVGDVGVLYLADITLAMHARLRLRAGVGAFSLCGVTHTTASAGAMDELVDLLREPVMPWDALVCTTSAVVETVRRVHEAEADYLRWRFGGDI
;
A
#
# COMPACT_ATOMS: atom_id res chain seq x y z
N MET A 1 26.07 -4.07 0.09
CA MET A 1 24.63 -3.91 -0.20
C MET A 1 23.93 -3.94 1.15
N SER A 2 23.01 -3.00 1.38
CA SER A 2 22.34 -2.90 2.70
C SER A 2 21.40 -4.07 2.89
N ASP A 3 21.54 -4.80 4.00
CA ASP A 3 20.67 -5.92 4.44
C ASP A 3 19.28 -5.44 4.95
N ARG A 4 18.87 -4.22 4.58
CA ARG A 4 17.58 -3.68 5.00
C ARG A 4 16.51 -4.07 4.00
N PRO A 5 15.38 -4.62 4.46
CA PRO A 5 14.23 -4.87 3.60
C PRO A 5 13.76 -3.56 2.98
N SER A 6 13.36 -3.60 1.73
CA SER A 6 12.97 -2.40 0.97
C SER A 6 11.65 -1.80 1.44
N ALA A 7 10.73 -2.62 1.97
CA ALA A 7 9.44 -2.21 2.51
C ALA A 7 8.80 -3.36 3.31
N VAL A 8 7.87 -3.01 4.21
CA VAL A 8 6.84 -3.94 4.68
C VAL A 8 5.73 -3.95 3.62
N ILE A 9 5.26 -5.12 3.24
CA ILE A 9 4.21 -5.30 2.25
C ILE A 9 2.89 -5.55 2.99
N ARG A 10 1.82 -4.84 2.63
CA ARG A 10 0.48 -5.22 3.09
C ARG A 10 0.14 -6.60 2.54
N ALA A 11 0.16 -7.59 3.41
CA ALA A 11 0.06 -9.00 3.06
C ALA A 11 -1.41 -9.43 2.90
N GLU A 12 -2.08 -8.89 1.90
CA GLU A 12 -3.44 -9.25 1.52
C GLU A 12 -3.37 -10.22 0.34
N PRO A 13 -3.62 -11.54 0.55
CA PRO A 13 -3.41 -12.55 -0.49
C PRO A 13 -4.15 -12.23 -1.80
N ASP A 14 -5.35 -11.63 -1.71
CA ASP A 14 -6.14 -11.26 -2.88
C ASP A 14 -5.42 -10.34 -3.87
N ALA A 15 -4.50 -9.52 -3.38
CA ALA A 15 -3.74 -8.58 -4.21
C ALA A 15 -2.62 -9.25 -5.02
N TYR A 16 -2.19 -10.47 -4.64
CA TYR A 16 -1.01 -11.13 -5.17
C TYR A 16 -1.28 -12.52 -5.76
N ASP A 17 -2.46 -13.10 -5.47
CA ASP A 17 -2.81 -14.47 -5.87
C ASP A 17 -3.14 -14.55 -7.37
N MET A 18 -2.31 -15.32 -8.10
CA MET A 18 -2.47 -15.59 -9.53
C MET A 18 -3.28 -16.86 -9.82
N ALA A 19 -3.68 -17.62 -8.80
CA ALA A 19 -4.43 -18.87 -8.97
C ALA A 19 -5.94 -18.68 -9.13
N LYS A 20 -6.43 -17.44 -9.15
CA LYS A 20 -7.85 -17.12 -9.29
C LYS A 20 -8.36 -17.42 -10.70
N GLU A 21 -9.58 -17.89 -10.76
CA GLU A 21 -10.30 -18.18 -12.02
C GLU A 21 -10.47 -16.91 -12.89
N ARG A 22 -10.58 -15.74 -12.25
CA ARG A 22 -10.72 -14.44 -12.92
C ARG A 22 -9.66 -13.46 -12.43
N LEU A 23 -8.57 -13.37 -13.17
CA LEU A 23 -7.49 -12.42 -12.90
C LEU A 23 -7.87 -11.02 -13.40
N MET A 24 -7.59 -10.02 -12.59
CA MET A 24 -7.62 -8.60 -12.97
C MET A 24 -6.19 -8.05 -13.03
N GLY A 25 -6.00 -6.93 -13.72
CA GLY A 25 -4.69 -6.29 -13.85
C GLY A 25 -4.00 -5.98 -12.51
N ARG A 26 -4.78 -5.73 -11.45
CA ARG A 26 -4.23 -5.48 -10.10
C ARG A 26 -3.48 -6.68 -9.52
N GLN A 27 -3.98 -7.91 -9.69
CA GLN A 27 -3.29 -9.11 -9.21
C GLN A 27 -1.98 -9.34 -9.97
N ALA A 28 -2.00 -9.17 -11.29
CA ALA A 28 -0.79 -9.30 -12.10
C ALA A 28 0.27 -8.25 -11.71
N ALA A 29 -0.15 -7.00 -11.49
CA ALA A 29 0.75 -5.94 -11.05
C ALA A 29 1.27 -6.16 -9.62
N GLY A 30 0.40 -6.53 -8.67
CA GLY A 30 0.78 -6.84 -7.30
C GLY A 30 1.75 -8.02 -7.24
N HIS A 31 1.45 -9.11 -7.95
CA HIS A 31 2.35 -10.27 -8.05
C HIS A 31 3.70 -9.91 -8.67
N GLY A 32 3.70 -9.10 -9.75
CA GLY A 32 4.94 -8.61 -10.37
C GLY A 32 5.81 -7.79 -9.41
N PHE A 33 5.18 -6.92 -8.62
CA PHE A 33 5.87 -6.19 -7.57
C PHE A 33 6.43 -7.12 -6.48
N LEU A 34 5.60 -8.06 -5.97
CA LEU A 34 6.02 -9.00 -4.94
C LEU A 34 7.20 -9.87 -5.41
N ARG A 35 7.16 -10.33 -6.67
CA ARG A 35 8.27 -11.06 -7.28
C ARG A 35 9.54 -10.22 -7.31
N ALA A 36 9.46 -8.97 -7.75
CA ALA A 36 10.62 -8.07 -7.77
C ALA A 36 11.16 -7.81 -6.35
N ALA A 37 10.28 -7.67 -5.35
CA ALA A 37 10.69 -7.52 -3.95
C ALA A 37 11.39 -8.78 -3.42
N VAL A 38 10.88 -9.97 -3.76
CA VAL A 38 11.51 -11.26 -3.41
C VAL A 38 12.87 -11.38 -4.08
N ASP A 39 13.01 -11.04 -5.36
CA ASP A 39 14.28 -11.10 -6.09
C ASP A 39 15.32 -10.11 -5.53
N ALA A 40 14.87 -8.93 -5.07
CA ALA A 40 15.75 -7.86 -4.58
C ALA A 40 16.15 -7.99 -3.10
N ARG A 41 15.52 -8.88 -2.31
CA ARG A 41 15.68 -8.94 -0.85
C ARG A 41 17.08 -9.36 -0.38
N GLY A 42 17.88 -10.06 -1.22
CA GLY A 42 19.08 -10.77 -0.75
C GLY A 42 18.73 -11.86 0.25
N ASP A 43 19.38 -11.88 1.40
CA ASP A 43 19.12 -12.83 2.51
C ASP A 43 18.07 -12.33 3.51
N ALA A 44 17.55 -11.10 3.31
CA ALA A 44 16.56 -10.51 4.22
C ALA A 44 15.19 -11.20 4.09
N PRO A 45 14.39 -11.25 5.18
CA PRO A 45 13.02 -11.73 5.09
C PRO A 45 12.13 -10.74 4.34
N ILE A 46 11.04 -11.24 3.76
CA ILE A 46 9.92 -10.41 3.30
C ILE A 46 9.02 -10.13 4.50
N HIS A 47 8.84 -8.86 4.83
CA HIS A 47 7.96 -8.45 5.91
C HIS A 47 6.54 -8.24 5.37
N GLY A 48 5.56 -8.90 6.01
CA GLY A 48 4.15 -8.81 5.64
C GLY A 48 3.30 -8.25 6.78
N LEU A 49 2.63 -7.12 6.59
CA LEU A 49 1.61 -6.61 7.51
C LEU A 49 0.31 -7.40 7.30
N THR A 50 -0.17 -8.12 8.30
CA THR A 50 -1.32 -9.04 8.20
C THR A 50 -2.40 -8.75 9.23
N SER A 51 -3.67 -8.98 8.86
CA SER A 51 -4.81 -8.86 9.79
C SER A 51 -4.96 -10.05 10.73
N ASP A 52 -4.56 -11.24 10.24
CA ASP A 52 -4.75 -12.50 10.95
C ASP A 52 -3.76 -13.58 10.47
N GLU A 53 -3.77 -14.73 11.13
CA GLU A 53 -2.91 -15.85 10.79
C GLU A 53 -3.24 -16.50 9.42
N ALA A 54 -4.49 -16.43 8.98
CA ALA A 54 -4.87 -16.99 7.69
C ALA A 54 -4.27 -16.15 6.55
N GLY A 55 -4.34 -14.83 6.66
CA GLY A 55 -3.66 -13.90 5.76
C GLY A 55 -2.14 -14.09 5.76
N ALA A 56 -1.55 -14.24 6.95
CA ALA A 56 -0.10 -14.51 7.07
C ALA A 56 0.31 -15.81 6.35
N ARG A 57 -0.43 -16.90 6.55
CA ARG A 57 -0.17 -18.19 5.88
C ARG A 57 -0.38 -18.08 4.36
N GLY A 58 -1.45 -17.42 3.93
CA GLY A 58 -1.73 -17.22 2.50
C GLY A 58 -0.62 -16.42 1.81
N PHE A 59 -0.19 -15.33 2.42
CA PHE A 59 0.90 -14.51 1.90
C PHE A 59 2.23 -15.28 1.86
N ALA A 60 2.58 -16.01 2.93
CA ALA A 60 3.76 -16.86 2.96
C ALA A 60 3.72 -17.95 1.87
N GLY A 61 2.55 -18.53 1.60
CA GLY A 61 2.36 -19.47 0.50
C GLY A 61 2.63 -18.86 -0.89
N ILE A 62 2.17 -17.63 -1.12
CA ILE A 62 2.42 -16.90 -2.38
C ILE A 62 3.92 -16.58 -2.52
N VAL A 63 4.57 -16.09 -1.46
CA VAL A 63 6.02 -15.81 -1.46
C VAL A 63 6.82 -17.09 -1.70
N GLY A 64 6.47 -18.19 -1.01
CA GLY A 64 7.10 -19.50 -1.18
C GLY A 64 6.91 -20.10 -2.59
N GLY A 65 5.82 -19.75 -3.27
CA GLY A 65 5.60 -20.09 -4.69
C GLY A 65 6.51 -19.31 -5.66
N ILE A 66 6.98 -18.13 -5.26
CA ILE A 66 7.96 -17.33 -6.02
C ILE A 66 9.37 -17.85 -5.76
N ASP A 67 9.74 -17.98 -4.49
CA ASP A 67 11.03 -18.53 -4.05
C ASP A 67 10.84 -19.36 -2.77
N PRO A 68 10.99 -20.69 -2.86
CA PRO A 68 10.88 -21.57 -1.68
C PRO A 68 11.88 -21.29 -0.54
N ALA A 69 12.99 -20.59 -0.84
CA ALA A 69 14.00 -20.20 0.16
C ALA A 69 13.66 -18.87 0.84
N ALA A 70 12.66 -18.13 0.35
CA ALA A 70 12.27 -16.85 0.92
C ALA A 70 11.63 -17.03 2.30
N ARG A 71 12.16 -16.33 3.30
CA ARG A 71 11.53 -16.25 4.62
C ARG A 71 10.52 -15.12 4.65
N VAL A 72 9.39 -15.35 5.33
CA VAL A 72 8.37 -14.31 5.55
C VAL A 72 8.27 -14.05 7.05
N GLU A 73 8.31 -12.79 7.42
CA GLU A 73 8.04 -12.32 8.79
C GLU A 73 6.71 -11.57 8.80
N ALA A 74 5.71 -12.14 9.47
CA ALA A 74 4.41 -11.50 9.64
C ALA A 74 4.48 -10.44 10.74
N ILE A 75 3.89 -9.27 10.46
CA ILE A 75 3.68 -8.18 11.40
C ILE A 75 2.16 -8.03 11.59
N PRO A 76 1.63 -8.35 12.77
CA PRO A 76 0.21 -8.14 13.04
C PRO A 76 -0.14 -6.64 13.14
N TYR A 77 -1.38 -6.27 12.85
CA TYR A 77 -1.88 -4.88 12.92
C TYR A 77 -1.84 -4.26 14.33
N ASP A 78 -1.67 -5.03 15.38
CA ASP A 78 -1.46 -4.54 16.75
C ASP A 78 0.01 -4.21 17.05
N HIS A 79 0.94 -4.56 16.15
CA HIS A 79 2.37 -4.30 16.27
C HIS A 79 2.91 -3.34 15.18
N LEU A 80 2.15 -2.29 14.85
CA LEU A 80 2.48 -1.32 13.80
C LEU A 80 3.83 -0.61 13.99
N SER A 81 4.32 -0.49 15.23
CA SER A 81 5.67 0.06 15.50
C SER A 81 6.77 -0.70 14.78
N ARG A 82 6.62 -2.01 14.57
CA ARG A 82 7.58 -2.83 13.81
C ARG A 82 7.66 -2.45 12.32
N VAL A 83 6.62 -1.85 11.76
CA VAL A 83 6.68 -1.28 10.40
C VAL A 83 7.68 -0.12 10.38
N GLY A 84 7.76 0.64 11.47
CA GLY A 84 8.73 1.73 11.64
C GLY A 84 10.19 1.28 11.62
N ASP A 85 10.49 0.06 12.04
CA ASP A 85 11.85 -0.51 11.98
C ASP A 85 12.33 -0.67 10.53
N VAL A 86 11.40 -0.86 9.59
CA VAL A 86 11.64 -0.96 8.14
C VAL A 86 11.53 0.41 7.47
N GLY A 87 10.57 1.23 7.91
CA GLY A 87 10.38 2.62 7.51
C GLY A 87 9.35 2.87 6.41
N VAL A 88 8.88 1.86 5.69
CA VAL A 88 7.89 2.00 4.61
C VAL A 88 6.88 0.86 4.65
N LEU A 89 5.59 1.19 4.50
CA LEU A 89 4.52 0.24 4.20
C LEU A 89 4.10 0.39 2.74
N TYR A 90 4.27 -0.67 1.95
CA TYR A 90 3.78 -0.75 0.58
C TYR A 90 2.37 -1.35 0.52
N LEU A 91 1.51 -0.70 -0.25
CA LEU A 91 0.12 -1.06 -0.50
C LEU A 91 -0.04 -1.35 -2.00
N ALA A 92 -0.52 -2.54 -2.34
CA ALA A 92 -0.80 -2.91 -3.74
C ALA A 92 -2.08 -2.26 -4.29
N ASP A 93 -2.51 -1.14 -3.70
CA ASP A 93 -3.69 -0.37 -4.06
C ASP A 93 -3.56 1.10 -3.59
N ILE A 94 -4.65 1.86 -3.69
CA ILE A 94 -4.70 3.29 -3.35
C ILE A 94 -5.18 3.56 -1.91
N THR A 95 -5.31 2.56 -1.05
CA THR A 95 -5.89 2.69 0.30
C THR A 95 -4.97 3.36 1.33
N LEU A 96 -4.24 4.40 0.89
CA LEU A 96 -3.32 5.14 1.76
C LEU A 96 -4.05 5.83 2.91
N ALA A 97 -5.21 6.41 2.64
CA ALA A 97 -5.99 7.20 3.61
C ALA A 97 -6.31 6.39 4.87
N MET A 98 -6.85 5.18 4.70
CA MET A 98 -7.12 4.27 5.80
C MET A 98 -5.85 3.90 6.57
N HIS A 99 -4.75 3.62 5.88
CA HIS A 99 -3.48 3.23 6.50
C HIS A 99 -2.79 4.43 7.17
N ALA A 100 -2.98 5.65 6.66
CA ALA A 100 -2.52 6.87 7.32
C ALA A 100 -3.19 7.07 8.67
N ARG A 101 -4.52 6.83 8.75
CA ARG A 101 -5.26 6.83 10.02
C ARG A 101 -4.78 5.72 10.96
N LEU A 102 -4.55 4.52 10.43
CA LEU A 102 -4.03 3.39 11.21
C LEU A 102 -2.63 3.68 11.78
N ARG A 103 -1.75 4.33 10.99
CA ARG A 103 -0.39 4.73 11.37
C ARG A 103 -0.38 5.59 12.65
N LEU A 104 -1.42 6.39 12.90
CA LEU A 104 -1.49 7.23 14.12
C LEU A 104 -1.33 6.43 15.40
N ARG A 105 -1.67 5.14 15.40
CA ARG A 105 -1.49 4.25 16.56
C ARG A 105 0.00 4.00 16.88
N ALA A 106 0.88 4.13 15.90
CA ALA A 106 2.34 4.03 16.08
C ALA A 106 3.02 5.40 16.09
N GLY A 107 2.30 6.45 15.69
CA GLY A 107 2.78 7.82 15.54
C GLY A 107 2.77 8.27 14.07
N VAL A 108 2.43 9.53 13.83
CA VAL A 108 2.28 10.09 12.47
C VAL A 108 3.54 9.92 11.60
N GLY A 109 4.72 10.03 12.19
CA GLY A 109 6.03 9.89 11.53
C GLY A 109 6.66 8.50 11.65
N ALA A 110 5.93 7.47 12.11
CA ALA A 110 6.51 6.15 12.39
C ALA A 110 7.04 5.46 11.14
N PHE A 111 6.39 5.63 10.00
CA PHE A 111 6.78 5.07 8.70
C PHE A 111 6.09 5.83 7.56
N SER A 112 6.63 5.71 6.35
CA SER A 112 6.00 6.23 5.13
C SER A 112 5.01 5.21 4.55
N LEU A 113 4.04 5.71 3.77
CA LEU A 113 3.12 4.89 2.98
C LEU A 113 3.48 5.01 1.50
N CYS A 114 3.41 3.89 0.77
CA CYS A 114 3.55 3.87 -0.67
C CYS A 114 2.44 3.03 -1.27
N GLY A 115 1.51 3.66 -1.98
CA GLY A 115 0.42 2.98 -2.69
C GLY A 115 0.58 3.06 -4.20
N VAL A 116 -0.24 2.32 -4.93
CA VAL A 116 -0.23 2.31 -6.40
C VAL A 116 -1.63 2.33 -6.97
N THR A 117 -1.84 3.12 -8.02
CA THR A 117 -3.11 3.14 -8.74
C THR A 117 -3.19 2.00 -9.76
N HIS A 118 -4.30 1.25 -9.73
CA HIS A 118 -4.61 0.24 -10.75
C HIS A 118 -5.85 0.60 -11.58
N THR A 119 -6.75 1.40 -11.00
CA THR A 119 -7.96 1.89 -11.67
C THR A 119 -8.36 3.23 -11.11
N THR A 120 -8.95 4.06 -11.94
CA THR A 120 -9.61 5.31 -11.58
C THR A 120 -11.07 5.33 -12.05
N ALA A 121 -11.61 4.18 -12.44
CA ALA A 121 -12.92 4.08 -13.09
C ALA A 121 -14.06 3.68 -12.14
N SER A 122 -13.80 3.37 -10.87
CA SER A 122 -14.84 3.00 -9.90
C SER A 122 -15.11 4.14 -8.90
N ALA A 123 -16.33 4.21 -8.38
CA ALA A 123 -16.68 5.15 -7.32
C ALA A 123 -15.74 4.99 -6.10
N GLY A 124 -15.49 3.75 -5.67
CA GLY A 124 -14.58 3.51 -4.54
C GLY A 124 -13.16 4.01 -4.79
N ALA A 125 -12.64 3.92 -6.03
CA ALA A 125 -11.33 4.50 -6.34
C ALA A 125 -11.35 6.04 -6.28
N MET A 126 -12.46 6.68 -6.66
CA MET A 126 -12.60 8.14 -6.53
C MET A 126 -12.69 8.55 -5.06
N ASP A 127 -13.47 7.84 -4.25
CA ASP A 127 -13.58 8.09 -2.81
C ASP A 127 -12.22 7.98 -2.12
N GLU A 128 -11.43 6.95 -2.40
CA GLU A 128 -10.07 6.80 -1.88
C GLU A 128 -9.15 7.97 -2.27
N LEU A 129 -9.25 8.48 -3.51
CA LEU A 129 -8.47 9.64 -3.94
C LEU A 129 -8.88 10.92 -3.20
N VAL A 130 -10.18 11.11 -2.96
CA VAL A 130 -10.73 12.23 -2.18
C VAL A 130 -10.23 12.14 -0.73
N ASP A 131 -10.23 10.96 -0.14
CA ASP A 131 -9.83 10.75 1.25
C ASP A 131 -8.33 11.02 1.49
N LEU A 132 -7.49 11.04 0.46
CA LEU A 132 -6.09 11.48 0.60
C LEU A 132 -5.96 12.93 1.10
N LEU A 133 -6.95 13.79 0.84
CA LEU A 133 -6.98 15.16 1.36
C LEU A 133 -7.63 15.28 2.74
N ARG A 134 -8.43 14.31 3.14
CA ARG A 134 -9.20 14.34 4.38
C ARG A 134 -8.50 13.63 5.54
N GLU A 135 -7.65 12.68 5.22
CA GLU A 135 -6.99 11.79 6.15
C GLU A 135 -5.52 12.22 6.38
N PRO A 136 -4.85 11.76 7.43
CA PRO A 136 -3.50 12.21 7.79
C PRO A 136 -2.42 11.60 6.88
N VAL A 137 -2.60 11.75 5.57
CA VAL A 137 -1.57 11.48 4.56
C VAL A 137 -0.56 12.62 4.61
N MET A 138 0.71 12.30 4.62
CA MET A 138 1.80 13.22 4.90
C MET A 138 2.66 13.45 3.65
N PRO A 139 3.42 14.56 3.58
CA PRO A 139 4.25 14.88 2.40
C PRO A 139 5.34 13.84 2.06
N TRP A 140 5.65 12.93 2.97
CA TRP A 140 6.59 11.82 2.76
C TRP A 140 5.91 10.52 2.34
N ASP A 141 4.57 10.50 2.23
CA ASP A 141 3.82 9.39 1.65
C ASP A 141 3.78 9.51 0.12
N ALA A 142 3.64 8.40 -0.58
CA ALA A 142 3.67 8.38 -2.03
C ALA A 142 2.51 7.59 -2.64
N LEU A 143 1.92 8.12 -3.69
CA LEU A 143 1.01 7.39 -4.56
C LEU A 143 1.66 7.24 -5.95
N VAL A 144 1.99 6.01 -6.32
CA VAL A 144 2.51 5.70 -7.66
C VAL A 144 1.36 5.73 -8.66
N CYS A 145 1.37 6.74 -9.52
CA CYS A 145 0.43 6.84 -10.63
C CYS A 145 1.00 6.14 -11.86
N THR A 146 0.28 5.15 -12.38
CA THR A 146 0.80 4.27 -13.44
C THR A 146 0.92 4.93 -14.81
N THR A 147 0.28 6.09 -15.03
CA THR A 147 0.35 6.88 -16.27
C THR A 147 0.18 8.37 -15.98
N SER A 148 0.60 9.23 -16.93
CA SER A 148 0.33 10.67 -16.86
C SER A 148 -1.16 11.02 -16.82
N ALA A 149 -2.01 10.22 -17.49
CA ALA A 149 -3.46 10.39 -17.43
C ALA A 149 -4.01 10.15 -16.02
N VAL A 150 -3.46 9.19 -15.29
CA VAL A 150 -3.82 8.94 -13.88
C VAL A 150 -3.35 10.09 -12.99
N VAL A 151 -2.14 10.62 -13.20
CA VAL A 151 -1.66 11.82 -12.47
C VAL A 151 -2.64 12.98 -12.65
N GLU A 152 -3.06 13.23 -13.89
CA GLU A 152 -4.01 14.30 -14.19
C GLU A 152 -5.39 14.05 -13.55
N THR A 153 -5.86 12.80 -13.52
CA THR A 153 -7.10 12.43 -12.83
C THR A 153 -6.99 12.70 -11.33
N VAL A 154 -5.93 12.27 -10.68
CA VAL A 154 -5.68 12.52 -9.25
C VAL A 154 -5.67 14.02 -8.97
N ARG A 155 -4.94 14.79 -9.77
CA ARG A 155 -4.86 16.25 -9.62
C ARG A 155 -6.24 16.91 -9.70
N ARG A 156 -7.07 16.55 -10.69
CA ARG A 156 -8.43 17.10 -10.86
C ARG A 156 -9.37 16.73 -9.71
N VAL A 157 -9.29 15.49 -9.22
CA VAL A 157 -10.08 15.05 -8.07
C VAL A 157 -9.70 15.86 -6.84
N HIS A 158 -8.39 16.04 -6.60
CA HIS A 158 -7.91 16.82 -5.47
C HIS A 158 -8.28 18.30 -5.56
N GLU A 159 -8.19 18.91 -6.74
CA GLU A 159 -8.61 20.30 -6.95
C GLU A 159 -10.10 20.47 -6.66
N ALA A 160 -10.96 19.60 -7.20
CA ALA A 160 -12.40 19.65 -6.98
C ALA A 160 -12.75 19.46 -5.48
N GLU A 161 -12.09 18.53 -4.79
CA GLU A 161 -12.32 18.32 -3.36
C GLU A 161 -11.82 19.50 -2.53
N ALA A 162 -10.64 20.05 -2.83
CA ALA A 162 -10.13 21.23 -2.13
C ALA A 162 -11.06 22.43 -2.29
N ASP A 163 -11.60 22.65 -3.48
CA ASP A 163 -12.59 23.71 -3.74
C ASP A 163 -13.88 23.47 -2.93
N TYR A 164 -14.36 22.24 -2.87
CA TYR A 164 -15.51 21.88 -2.02
C TYR A 164 -15.23 22.13 -0.54
N LEU A 165 -14.07 21.75 -0.04
CA LEU A 165 -13.70 21.93 1.39
C LEU A 165 -13.57 23.42 1.73
N ARG A 166 -12.95 24.24 0.85
CA ARG A 166 -12.88 25.70 1.01
C ARG A 166 -14.28 26.32 1.08
N TRP A 167 -15.17 25.93 0.16
CA TRP A 167 -16.55 26.40 0.17
C TRP A 167 -17.29 25.96 1.44
N ARG A 168 -17.09 24.71 1.88
CA ARG A 168 -17.83 24.12 3.00
C ARG A 168 -17.42 24.66 4.35
N PHE A 169 -16.15 24.92 4.55
CA PHE A 169 -15.58 25.29 5.86
C PHE A 169 -15.07 26.74 5.93
N GLY A 170 -14.88 27.40 4.82
CA GLY A 170 -14.39 28.78 4.73
C GLY A 170 -12.93 28.89 5.21
N GLY A 171 -11.97 28.83 4.31
CA GLY A 171 -10.55 28.94 4.63
C GLY A 171 -9.65 28.46 3.50
N ASP A 172 -8.34 28.71 3.62
CA ASP A 172 -7.33 28.14 2.74
C ASP A 172 -6.98 26.72 3.22
N ILE A 173 -7.16 25.76 2.33
CA ILE A 173 -6.84 24.35 2.55
C ILE A 173 -5.74 23.94 1.58
#